data_1d02267db9cf5813b9bdd2b2f70411bf
#
_entry.id   1d02267db9cf5813b9bdd2b2f70411bf
#
_cell.length_a   1.000
_cell.length_b   1.000
_cell.length_c   1.000
_cell.angle_alpha   90.00
_cell.angle_beta   90.00
_cell.angle_gamma   90.00
#
_symmetry.space_group_name_H-M   'P 1'
#
loop_
_entity.id
_entity.type
_entity.pdbx_description
1 polymer ?
#
loop_
_entity_poly.entity_id
_entity_poly.type
_entity_poly.pdbx_seq_one_letter_code
_entity_poly.pdbx_strand_id
1 'polypeptide(L)'
;PKILKTINTLTKEYGKLIKYQKEKLDCILNSTNFSTTKEKGYEKIVSDILENIKSLQLSPSVLEELVQKHYVENKKIISLEGNLLRLAMDQKIPRNEFIKFYIGNEINPNLKKFLDTNPMWKQFFTKNKDEFKNIRERLIEISHKLGISITDFKKLVSRVQKGEKESRIAKKEMVEANLRLVISIAKKYTNRGLQFLDLIQEGNIGLMKAVDKFEYRRAVSYTHLRAHETR
;
A
#
# COMPACT_ATOMS: atom_id res chain seq x y z
N PRO A 1 14.01 -28.01 3.60
CA PRO A 1 15.06 -27.48 4.50
C PRO A 1 15.52 -26.07 4.14
N LYS A 2 15.52 -25.62 2.87
CA LYS A 2 15.90 -24.24 2.50
C LYS A 2 14.88 -23.20 3.02
N ILE A 3 13.59 -23.43 2.83
CA ILE A 3 12.51 -22.52 3.26
C ILE A 3 12.55 -22.30 4.79
N LEU A 4 12.73 -23.35 5.60
CA LEU A 4 12.84 -23.21 7.06
C LEU A 4 14.06 -22.38 7.48
N LYS A 5 15.20 -22.54 6.80
CA LYS A 5 16.37 -21.70 7.05
C LYS A 5 16.10 -20.23 6.74
N THR A 6 15.46 -19.94 5.62
CA THR A 6 15.08 -18.56 5.24
C THR A 6 14.10 -17.94 6.24
N ILE A 7 13.11 -18.70 6.70
CA ILE A 7 12.15 -18.23 7.72
C ILE A 7 12.85 -17.92 9.04
N ASN A 8 13.76 -18.81 9.50
CA ASN A 8 14.52 -18.58 10.74
C ASN A 8 15.43 -17.35 10.64
N THR A 9 16.04 -17.11 9.47
CA THR A 9 16.84 -15.91 9.22
C THR A 9 15.96 -14.66 9.26
N LEU A 10 14.81 -14.69 8.57
CA LEU A 10 13.83 -13.60 8.59
C LEU A 10 13.34 -13.27 9.99
N THR A 11 13.08 -14.27 10.83
CA THR A 11 12.63 -14.05 12.22
C THR A 11 13.71 -13.31 13.03
N LYS A 12 14.97 -13.66 12.85
CA LYS A 12 16.10 -12.98 13.53
C LYS A 12 16.29 -11.55 13.04
N GLU A 13 16.23 -11.33 11.73
CA GLU A 13 16.37 -10.00 11.12
C GLU A 13 15.18 -9.10 11.47
N TYR A 14 13.99 -9.65 11.49
CA TYR A 14 12.78 -8.94 11.91
C TYR A 14 12.86 -8.47 13.37
N GLY A 15 13.38 -9.30 14.27
CA GLY A 15 13.61 -8.89 15.66
C GLY A 15 14.57 -7.71 15.80
N LYS A 16 15.59 -7.62 14.94
CA LYS A 16 16.49 -6.45 14.88
C LYS A 16 15.78 -5.24 14.27
N LEU A 17 15.01 -5.44 13.20
CA LEU A 17 14.24 -4.40 12.53
C LEU A 17 13.30 -3.69 13.50
N ILE A 18 12.53 -4.44 14.30
CA ILE A 18 11.60 -3.87 15.30
C ILE A 18 12.33 -2.96 16.29
N LYS A 19 13.53 -3.32 16.73
CA LYS A 19 14.32 -2.48 17.65
C LYS A 19 14.69 -1.15 16.98
N TYR A 20 15.20 -1.19 15.75
CA TYR A 20 15.54 0.04 15.01
C TYR A 20 14.30 0.90 14.70
N GLN A 21 13.16 0.28 14.38
CA GLN A 21 11.91 0.99 14.13
C GLN A 21 11.42 1.71 15.39
N LYS A 22 11.45 1.05 16.55
CA LYS A 22 11.10 1.68 17.84
C LYS A 22 12.00 2.86 18.14
N GLU A 23 13.32 2.68 18.04
CA GLU A 23 14.27 3.78 18.27
C GLU A 23 14.06 4.94 17.29
N LYS A 24 13.83 4.66 16.02
CA LYS A 24 13.55 5.69 14.99
C LYS A 24 12.26 6.45 15.30
N LEU A 25 11.21 5.73 15.71
CA LEU A 25 9.94 6.34 16.09
C LEU A 25 10.08 7.21 17.34
N ASP A 26 10.80 6.74 18.37
CA ASP A 26 11.09 7.48 19.59
C ASP A 26 11.90 8.75 19.28
N CYS A 27 12.86 8.67 18.36
CA CYS A 27 13.60 9.86 17.91
C CYS A 27 12.68 10.89 17.25
N ILE A 28 11.73 10.45 16.41
CA ILE A 28 10.75 11.34 15.77
C ILE A 28 9.83 11.97 16.81
N LEU A 29 9.35 11.19 17.78
CA LEU A 29 8.46 11.67 18.85
C LEU A 29 9.16 12.67 19.77
N ASN A 30 10.46 12.51 19.99
CA ASN A 30 11.27 13.38 20.87
C ASN A 30 11.98 14.49 20.08
N SER A 31 11.77 14.60 18.76
CA SER A 31 12.48 15.55 17.87
C SER A 31 14.02 15.46 17.98
N THR A 32 14.53 14.25 18.20
CA THR A 32 15.95 13.95 18.20
C THR A 32 16.38 13.37 16.86
N ASN A 33 17.62 13.66 16.44
CA ASN A 33 18.12 13.10 15.18
C ASN A 33 18.51 11.63 15.34
N PHE A 34 18.03 10.79 14.40
CA PHE A 34 18.46 9.39 14.34
C PHE A 34 19.91 9.35 13.81
N SER A 35 20.78 8.57 14.46
CA SER A 35 22.20 8.50 14.09
C SER A 35 22.37 7.93 12.69
N THR A 36 23.20 8.56 11.86
CA THR A 36 23.50 8.14 10.48
C THR A 36 24.05 6.72 10.37
N THR A 37 24.82 6.27 11.38
CA THR A 37 25.31 4.89 11.47
C THR A 37 24.18 3.89 11.70
N LYS A 38 23.19 4.22 12.53
CA LYS A 38 22.01 3.39 12.75
C LYS A 38 21.08 3.39 11.54
N GLU A 39 21.01 4.48 10.78
CA GLU A 39 20.22 4.58 9.56
C GLU A 39 20.76 3.65 8.46
N LYS A 40 22.06 3.64 8.24
CA LYS A 40 22.72 2.66 7.34
C LYS A 40 22.49 1.22 7.77
N GLY A 41 22.55 0.95 9.09
CA GLY A 41 22.25 -0.39 9.64
C GLY A 41 20.79 -0.79 9.40
N TYR A 42 19.85 0.12 9.56
CA TYR A 42 18.44 -0.09 9.28
C TYR A 42 18.18 -0.39 7.80
N GLU A 43 18.74 0.42 6.88
CA GLU A 43 18.60 0.22 5.44
C GLU A 43 19.15 -1.13 4.98
N LYS A 44 20.30 -1.55 5.53
CA LYS A 44 20.89 -2.87 5.23
C LYS A 44 19.95 -3.99 5.65
N ILE A 45 19.43 -3.97 6.88
CA ILE A 45 18.49 -4.99 7.37
C ILE A 45 17.22 -5.03 6.52
N VAL A 46 16.68 -3.87 6.13
CA VAL A 46 15.51 -3.78 5.24
C VAL A 46 15.80 -4.42 3.89
N SER A 47 16.98 -4.16 3.31
CA SER A 47 17.41 -4.77 2.05
C SER A 47 17.55 -6.28 2.15
N ASP A 48 18.19 -6.79 3.20
CA ASP A 48 18.37 -8.23 3.44
C ASP A 48 17.02 -8.95 3.61
N ILE A 49 16.09 -8.34 4.37
CA ILE A 49 14.73 -8.87 4.54
C ILE A 49 13.97 -8.87 3.20
N LEU A 50 14.07 -7.82 2.39
CA LEU A 50 13.42 -7.74 1.09
C LEU A 50 13.93 -8.83 0.13
N GLU A 51 15.23 -9.10 0.09
CA GLU A 51 15.80 -10.18 -0.72
C GLU A 51 15.30 -11.55 -0.26
N ASN A 52 15.28 -11.79 1.04
CA ASN A 52 14.76 -13.02 1.61
C ASN A 52 13.27 -13.23 1.31
N ILE A 53 12.43 -12.19 1.43
CA ILE A 53 11.00 -12.25 1.09
C ILE A 53 10.80 -12.49 -0.41
N LYS A 54 11.57 -11.82 -1.28
CA LYS A 54 11.52 -12.05 -2.73
C LYS A 54 11.84 -13.50 -3.10
N SER A 55 12.77 -14.12 -2.37
CA SER A 55 13.15 -15.53 -2.58
C SER A 55 12.04 -16.51 -2.20
N LEU A 56 11.13 -16.14 -1.28
CA LEU A 56 10.03 -16.99 -0.81
C LEU A 56 8.85 -17.09 -1.78
N GLN A 57 8.76 -16.20 -2.78
CA GLN A 57 7.67 -16.19 -3.77
C GLN A 57 6.29 -16.34 -3.13
N LEU A 58 5.85 -15.31 -2.39
CA LEU A 58 4.55 -15.30 -1.74
C LEU A 58 3.41 -15.53 -2.74
N SER A 59 2.39 -16.27 -2.30
CA SER A 59 1.21 -16.50 -3.13
C SER A 59 0.42 -15.21 -3.35
N PRO A 60 -0.27 -15.03 -4.50
CA PRO A 60 -1.08 -13.85 -4.79
C PRO A 60 -2.13 -13.56 -3.70
N SER A 61 -2.77 -14.61 -3.17
CA SER A 61 -3.78 -14.46 -2.11
C SER A 61 -3.21 -13.85 -0.82
N VAL A 62 -1.99 -14.25 -0.43
CA VAL A 62 -1.31 -13.66 0.75
C VAL A 62 -0.95 -12.21 0.50
N LEU A 63 -0.51 -11.87 -0.73
CA LEU A 63 -0.23 -10.49 -1.09
C LEU A 63 -1.48 -9.61 -1.03
N GLU A 64 -2.61 -10.09 -1.56
CA GLU A 64 -3.90 -9.40 -1.48
C GLU A 64 -4.34 -9.18 -0.03
N GLU A 65 -4.23 -10.20 0.83
CA GLU A 65 -4.55 -10.06 2.26
C GLU A 65 -3.67 -9.01 2.95
N LEU A 66 -2.37 -9.00 2.67
CA LEU A 66 -1.44 -7.99 3.21
C LEU A 66 -1.80 -6.57 2.76
N VAL A 67 -2.10 -6.40 1.47
CA VAL A 67 -2.52 -5.11 0.90
C VAL A 67 -3.83 -4.64 1.53
N GLN A 68 -4.81 -5.52 1.72
CA GLN A 68 -6.08 -5.18 2.39
C GLN A 68 -5.86 -4.74 3.85
N LYS A 69 -4.99 -5.42 4.60
CA LYS A 69 -4.62 -5.00 5.96
C LYS A 69 -4.03 -3.58 5.97
N HIS A 70 -3.15 -3.25 5.01
CA HIS A 70 -2.60 -1.90 4.89
C HIS A 70 -3.68 -0.86 4.56
N TYR A 71 -4.63 -1.18 3.69
CA TYR A 71 -5.74 -0.28 3.35
C TYR A 71 -6.68 -0.04 4.52
N VAL A 72 -6.96 -1.04 5.35
CA VAL A 72 -7.78 -0.88 6.56
C VAL A 72 -7.12 0.11 7.53
N GLU A 73 -5.81 -0.02 7.79
CA GLU A 73 -5.12 0.92 8.67
C GLU A 73 -5.00 2.33 8.03
N ASN A 74 -4.76 2.42 6.73
CA ASN A 74 -4.76 3.70 6.02
C ASN A 74 -6.12 4.42 6.08
N LYS A 75 -7.22 3.68 5.97
CA LYS A 75 -8.59 4.23 6.10
C LYS A 75 -8.82 4.84 7.49
N LYS A 76 -8.30 4.22 8.54
CA LYS A 76 -8.37 4.77 9.92
C LYS A 76 -7.60 6.08 10.01
N ILE A 77 -6.37 6.14 9.48
CA ILE A 77 -5.55 7.35 9.46
C ILE A 77 -6.27 8.47 8.71
N ILE A 78 -6.76 8.20 7.49
CA ILE A 78 -7.48 9.18 6.66
C ILE A 78 -8.74 9.69 7.37
N SER A 79 -9.48 8.81 8.08
CA SER A 79 -10.66 9.22 8.85
C SER A 79 -10.30 10.17 9.98
N LEU A 80 -9.24 9.89 10.74
CA LEU A 80 -8.77 10.75 11.82
C LEU A 80 -8.30 12.12 11.31
N GLU A 81 -7.54 12.12 10.22
CA GLU A 81 -7.07 13.35 9.58
C GLU A 81 -8.19 14.15 8.93
N GLY A 82 -9.18 13.45 8.35
CA GLY A 82 -10.39 14.07 7.81
C GLY A 82 -11.21 14.80 8.87
N ASN A 83 -11.32 14.22 10.07
CA ASN A 83 -11.98 14.88 11.19
C ASN A 83 -11.20 16.12 11.62
N LEU A 84 -9.88 16.03 11.70
CA LEU A 84 -9.03 17.18 12.05
C LEU A 84 -9.13 18.30 11.02
N LEU A 85 -9.19 17.96 9.74
CA LEU A 85 -9.40 18.92 8.64
C LEU A 85 -10.76 19.59 8.74
N ARG A 86 -11.84 18.87 9.07
CA ARG A 86 -13.17 19.47 9.27
C ARG A 86 -13.16 20.48 10.39
N LEU A 87 -12.58 20.13 11.55
CA LEU A 87 -12.44 21.05 12.68
C LEU A 87 -11.66 22.32 12.31
N ALA A 88 -10.64 22.20 11.45
CA ALA A 88 -9.87 23.34 10.96
C ALA A 88 -10.73 24.22 10.01
N MET A 89 -11.49 23.60 9.11
CA MET A 89 -12.36 24.31 8.17
C MET A 89 -13.49 25.03 8.89
N ASP A 90 -14.06 24.46 9.95
CA ASP A 90 -15.09 25.10 10.79
C ASP A 90 -14.57 26.39 11.45
N GLN A 91 -13.26 26.49 11.67
CA GLN A 91 -12.59 27.70 12.15
C GLN A 91 -12.05 28.60 11.03
N LYS A 92 -12.56 28.42 9.79
CA LYS A 92 -12.21 29.21 8.59
C LYS A 92 -10.74 29.09 8.15
N ILE A 93 -10.03 28.01 8.53
CA ILE A 93 -8.69 27.75 8.03
C ILE A 93 -8.79 27.14 6.63
N PRO A 94 -8.14 27.74 5.60
CA PRO A 94 -8.19 27.21 4.26
C PRO A 94 -7.55 25.81 4.18
N ARG A 95 -8.20 24.88 3.47
CA ARG A 95 -7.72 23.51 3.30
C ARG A 95 -6.26 23.44 2.85
N ASN A 96 -5.87 24.30 1.91
CA ASN A 96 -4.51 24.28 1.36
C ASN A 96 -3.45 24.68 2.39
N GLU A 97 -3.77 25.63 3.27
CA GLU A 97 -2.89 26.04 4.36
C GLU A 97 -2.77 24.93 5.40
N PHE A 98 -3.91 24.32 5.77
CA PHE A 98 -3.92 23.20 6.69
C PHE A 98 -3.04 22.05 6.17
N ILE A 99 -3.19 21.64 4.91
CA ILE A 99 -2.43 20.54 4.30
C ILE A 99 -0.94 20.87 4.29
N LYS A 100 -0.54 22.07 3.88
CA LYS A 100 0.87 22.48 3.86
C LYS A 100 1.51 22.44 5.24
N PHE A 101 0.76 22.84 6.26
CA PHE A 101 1.23 22.84 7.63
C PHE A 101 1.28 21.43 8.25
N TYR A 102 0.26 20.61 7.97
CA TYR A 102 0.06 19.33 8.60
C TYR A 102 0.96 18.22 8.04
N ILE A 103 1.22 18.22 6.73
CA ILE A 103 2.07 17.20 6.09
C ILE A 103 3.49 17.29 6.65
N GLY A 104 3.97 16.17 7.21
CA GLY A 104 5.28 16.07 7.84
C GLY A 104 5.32 16.43 9.31
N ASN A 105 4.24 17.04 9.84
CA ASN A 105 4.12 17.44 11.25
C ASN A 105 3.06 16.64 12.02
N GLU A 106 2.54 15.56 11.48
CA GLU A 106 1.42 14.78 12.05
C GLU A 106 1.68 14.35 13.49
N ILE A 107 2.93 14.02 13.81
CA ILE A 107 3.36 13.51 15.11
C ILE A 107 4.34 14.47 15.82
N ASN A 108 4.70 15.60 15.20
CA ASN A 108 5.74 16.51 15.71
C ASN A 108 5.34 17.09 17.08
N PRO A 109 6.15 16.91 18.16
CA PRO A 109 5.86 17.46 19.48
C PRO A 109 5.93 18.99 19.52
N ASN A 110 6.71 19.60 18.63
CA ASN A 110 6.89 21.06 18.54
C ASN A 110 5.78 21.75 17.75
N LEU A 111 4.70 21.05 17.40
CA LEU A 111 3.57 21.59 16.66
C LEU A 111 3.00 22.87 17.28
N LYS A 112 2.98 22.96 18.62
CA LYS A 112 2.54 24.18 19.34
C LYS A 112 3.32 25.43 18.97
N LYS A 113 4.62 25.31 18.77
CA LYS A 113 5.47 26.49 18.43
C LYS A 113 5.13 27.06 17.06
N PHE A 114 4.72 26.21 16.12
CA PHE A 114 4.27 26.65 14.80
C PHE A 114 2.85 27.23 14.82
N LEU A 115 1.99 26.75 15.74
CA LEU A 115 0.61 27.21 15.88
C LEU A 115 0.53 28.62 16.49
N ASP A 116 1.49 29.02 17.29
CA ASP A 116 1.53 30.36 17.91
C ASP A 116 1.85 31.49 16.91
N THR A 117 2.32 31.15 15.72
CA THR A 117 2.73 32.12 14.70
C THR A 117 1.54 32.80 13.99
N ASN A 118 0.35 32.23 14.04
CA ASN A 118 -0.82 32.73 13.32
C ASN A 118 -2.06 32.77 14.24
N PRO A 119 -2.76 33.92 14.39
CA PRO A 119 -3.87 34.08 15.34
C PRO A 119 -5.02 33.12 15.07
N MET A 120 -5.31 32.76 13.80
CA MET A 120 -6.37 31.80 13.45
C MET A 120 -6.04 30.38 13.97
N TRP A 121 -4.78 29.98 13.87
CA TRP A 121 -4.32 28.67 14.35
C TRP A 121 -4.34 28.60 15.90
N LYS A 122 -4.03 29.71 16.55
CA LYS A 122 -4.10 29.83 18.01
C LYS A 122 -5.54 29.65 18.52
N GLN A 123 -6.51 30.28 17.86
CA GLN A 123 -7.94 30.09 18.16
C GLN A 123 -8.41 28.66 17.93
N PHE A 124 -8.03 28.07 16.78
CA PHE A 124 -8.33 26.67 16.46
C PHE A 124 -7.82 25.71 17.53
N PHE A 125 -6.56 25.88 17.93
CA PHE A 125 -5.93 25.03 18.94
C PHE A 125 -6.56 25.21 20.33
N THR A 126 -6.93 26.44 20.72
CA THR A 126 -7.54 26.71 22.02
C THR A 126 -8.95 26.12 22.12
N LYS A 127 -9.74 26.21 21.05
CA LYS A 127 -11.11 25.68 21.04
C LYS A 127 -11.18 24.14 20.96
N ASN A 128 -10.30 23.52 20.19
CA ASN A 128 -10.37 22.09 19.88
C ASN A 128 -9.21 21.29 20.51
N LYS A 129 -8.65 21.78 21.62
CA LYS A 129 -7.47 21.21 22.25
C LYS A 129 -7.62 19.72 22.59
N ASP A 130 -8.76 19.34 23.14
CA ASP A 130 -9.00 17.98 23.63
C ASP A 130 -9.21 17.00 22.45
N GLU A 131 -9.96 17.42 21.43
CA GLU A 131 -10.16 16.61 20.21
C GLU A 131 -8.85 16.47 19.45
N PHE A 132 -8.09 17.55 19.31
CA PHE A 132 -6.78 17.51 18.67
C PHE A 132 -5.82 16.57 19.40
N LYS A 133 -5.80 16.61 20.73
CA LYS A 133 -4.99 15.73 21.57
C LYS A 133 -5.40 14.27 21.40
N ASN A 134 -6.70 13.97 21.44
CA ASN A 134 -7.25 12.64 21.25
C ASN A 134 -6.90 12.06 19.87
N ILE A 135 -7.10 12.84 18.79
CA ILE A 135 -6.75 12.42 17.45
C ILE A 135 -5.24 12.12 17.34
N ARG A 136 -4.41 13.00 17.91
CA ARG A 136 -2.97 12.83 17.92
C ARG A 136 -2.53 11.57 18.68
N GLU A 137 -3.08 11.33 19.86
CA GLU A 137 -2.80 10.12 20.64
C GLU A 137 -3.14 8.85 19.84
N ARG A 138 -4.30 8.82 19.19
CA ARG A 138 -4.68 7.70 18.31
C ARG A 138 -3.73 7.53 17.11
N LEU A 139 -3.27 8.62 16.53
CA LEU A 139 -2.27 8.55 15.43
C LEU A 139 -0.93 8.00 15.92
N ILE A 140 -0.52 8.39 17.12
CA ILE A 140 0.69 7.85 17.77
C ILE A 140 0.53 6.35 18.06
N GLU A 141 -0.61 5.91 18.58
CA GLU A 141 -0.91 4.49 18.81
C GLU A 141 -0.83 3.68 17.52
N ILE A 142 -1.43 4.20 16.43
CA ILE A 142 -1.35 3.56 15.10
C ILE A 142 0.11 3.50 14.63
N SER A 143 0.88 4.56 14.82
CA SER A 143 2.30 4.61 14.45
C SER A 143 3.13 3.59 15.24
N HIS A 144 2.86 3.44 16.54
CA HIS A 144 3.49 2.40 17.37
C HIS A 144 3.11 0.99 16.91
N LYS A 145 1.84 0.77 16.57
CA LYS A 145 1.35 -0.51 16.04
C LYS A 145 2.00 -0.87 14.70
N LEU A 146 2.16 0.11 13.82
CA LEU A 146 2.77 -0.08 12.51
C LEU A 146 4.31 -0.15 12.57
N GLY A 147 4.91 0.40 13.62
CA GLY A 147 6.37 0.49 13.79
C GLY A 147 7.06 1.50 12.87
N ILE A 148 6.30 2.32 12.15
CA ILE A 148 6.80 3.34 11.22
C ILE A 148 6.04 4.65 11.38
N SER A 149 6.64 5.76 10.90
CA SER A 149 5.96 7.06 10.92
C SER A 149 4.76 7.06 9.97
N ILE A 150 3.73 7.86 10.28
CA ILE A 150 2.54 8.01 9.44
C ILE A 150 2.91 8.49 8.04
N THR A 151 3.86 9.41 7.94
CA THR A 151 4.36 9.94 6.67
C THR A 151 4.98 8.83 5.81
N ASP A 152 5.81 7.97 6.40
CA ASP A 152 6.45 6.86 5.67
C ASP A 152 5.43 5.77 5.31
N PHE A 153 4.46 5.52 6.19
CA PHE A 153 3.35 4.62 5.89
C PHE A 153 2.52 5.10 4.69
N LYS A 154 2.19 6.39 4.62
CA LYS A 154 1.49 6.97 3.46
C LYS A 154 2.28 6.84 2.17
N LYS A 155 3.61 7.06 2.21
CA LYS A 155 4.48 6.84 1.05
C LYS A 155 4.45 5.38 0.60
N LEU A 156 4.46 4.44 1.55
CA LEU A 156 4.36 3.01 1.26
C LEU A 156 3.02 2.69 0.60
N VAL A 157 1.90 3.14 1.17
CA VAL A 157 0.56 2.94 0.59
C VAL A 157 0.46 3.54 -0.81
N SER A 158 1.00 4.73 -1.03
CA SER A 158 1.04 5.37 -2.35
C SER A 158 1.82 4.54 -3.39
N ARG A 159 2.93 3.91 -2.99
CA ARG A 159 3.68 2.99 -3.87
C ARG A 159 2.87 1.75 -4.22
N VAL A 160 2.17 1.17 -3.24
CA VAL A 160 1.29 0.01 -3.47
C VAL A 160 0.18 0.37 -4.44
N GLN A 161 -0.50 1.50 -4.22
CA GLN A 161 -1.57 1.99 -5.12
C GLN A 161 -1.08 2.24 -6.54
N LYS A 162 0.13 2.79 -6.68
CA LYS A 162 0.75 2.97 -8.00
C LYS A 162 0.99 1.63 -8.69
N GLY A 163 1.57 0.65 -7.99
CA GLY A 163 1.79 -0.70 -8.53
C GLY A 163 0.49 -1.42 -8.89
N GLU A 164 -0.57 -1.32 -8.09
CA GLU A 164 -1.89 -1.88 -8.43
C GLU A 164 -2.49 -1.21 -9.66
N LYS A 165 -2.36 0.11 -9.78
CA LYS A 165 -2.84 0.84 -10.96
C LYS A 165 -2.10 0.38 -12.22
N GLU A 166 -0.78 0.28 -12.16
CA GLU A 166 0.04 -0.20 -13.29
C GLU A 166 -0.32 -1.64 -13.66
N SER A 167 -0.48 -2.52 -12.68
CA SER A 167 -0.90 -3.91 -12.90
C SER A 167 -2.28 -3.99 -13.55
N ARG A 168 -3.24 -3.17 -13.10
CA ARG A 168 -4.59 -3.12 -13.67
C ARG A 168 -4.58 -2.62 -15.12
N ILE A 169 -3.76 -1.62 -15.44
CA ILE A 169 -3.60 -1.12 -16.81
C ILE A 169 -3.03 -2.22 -17.70
N ALA A 170 -1.96 -2.88 -17.27
CA ALA A 170 -1.34 -3.97 -18.02
C ALA A 170 -2.31 -5.14 -18.26
N LYS A 171 -3.10 -5.52 -17.25
CA LYS A 171 -4.15 -6.55 -17.40
C LYS A 171 -5.21 -6.12 -18.42
N LYS A 172 -5.65 -4.86 -18.38
CA LYS A 172 -6.61 -4.32 -19.35
C LYS A 172 -6.06 -4.39 -20.76
N GLU A 173 -4.83 -3.92 -20.98
CA GLU A 173 -4.16 -3.99 -22.29
C GLU A 173 -4.03 -5.43 -22.79
N MET A 174 -3.71 -6.37 -21.90
CA MET A 174 -3.63 -7.78 -22.23
C MET A 174 -4.97 -8.37 -22.66
N VAL A 175 -6.07 -7.99 -21.99
CA VAL A 175 -7.43 -8.39 -22.42
C VAL A 175 -7.77 -7.78 -23.77
N GLU A 176 -7.56 -6.48 -23.96
CA GLU A 176 -7.85 -5.78 -25.21
C GLU A 176 -7.10 -6.38 -26.41
N ALA A 177 -5.82 -6.72 -26.24
CA ALA A 177 -5.01 -7.36 -27.28
C ALA A 177 -5.54 -8.75 -27.69
N ASN A 178 -6.26 -9.44 -26.80
CA ASN A 178 -6.79 -10.79 -27.03
C ASN A 178 -8.29 -10.83 -27.40
N LEU A 179 -8.98 -9.68 -27.54
CA LEU A 179 -10.40 -9.64 -27.90
C LEU A 179 -10.68 -10.32 -29.25
N ARG A 180 -9.79 -10.18 -30.24
CA ARG A 180 -9.93 -10.86 -31.56
C ARG A 180 -9.89 -12.38 -31.43
N LEU A 181 -9.11 -12.92 -30.50
CA LEU A 181 -9.06 -14.34 -30.21
C LEU A 181 -10.40 -14.82 -29.65
N VAL A 182 -11.01 -14.08 -28.73
CA VAL A 182 -12.32 -14.39 -28.15
C VAL A 182 -13.39 -14.44 -29.27
N ILE A 183 -13.42 -13.44 -30.14
CA ILE A 183 -14.37 -13.40 -31.27
C ILE A 183 -14.16 -14.62 -32.22
N SER A 184 -12.91 -14.96 -32.52
CA SER A 184 -12.59 -16.13 -33.35
C SER A 184 -13.04 -17.43 -32.71
N ILE A 185 -12.91 -17.56 -31.38
CA ILE A 185 -13.40 -18.73 -30.63
C ILE A 185 -14.94 -18.75 -30.65
N ALA A 186 -15.59 -17.63 -30.31
CA ALA A 186 -17.05 -17.51 -30.27
C ALA A 186 -17.70 -17.92 -31.59
N LYS A 187 -17.10 -17.56 -32.75
CA LYS A 187 -17.57 -17.98 -34.07
C LYS A 187 -17.63 -19.50 -34.27
N LYS A 188 -16.75 -20.27 -33.62
CA LYS A 188 -16.75 -21.75 -33.73
C LYS A 188 -17.87 -22.41 -32.92
N TYR A 189 -18.47 -21.66 -32.00
CA TYR A 189 -19.54 -22.16 -31.10
C TYR A 189 -20.92 -21.58 -31.43
N THR A 190 -21.05 -20.84 -32.55
CA THR A 190 -22.34 -20.40 -33.06
C THR A 190 -23.23 -21.60 -33.40
N ASN A 191 -24.56 -21.40 -33.34
CA ASN A 191 -25.59 -22.42 -33.61
C ASN A 191 -25.66 -23.58 -32.59
N ARG A 192 -25.14 -23.36 -31.35
CA ARG A 192 -25.20 -24.36 -30.28
C ARG A 192 -26.13 -23.93 -29.13
N GLY A 193 -27.13 -23.09 -29.39
CA GLY A 193 -28.16 -22.71 -28.41
C GLY A 193 -27.94 -21.37 -27.72
N LEU A 194 -26.77 -20.75 -27.83
CA LEU A 194 -26.49 -19.42 -27.31
C LEU A 194 -26.35 -18.39 -28.43
N GLN A 195 -26.77 -17.15 -28.15
CA GLN A 195 -26.59 -16.05 -29.06
C GLN A 195 -25.09 -15.67 -29.18
N PHE A 196 -24.68 -15.19 -30.36
CA PHE A 196 -23.28 -14.86 -30.61
C PHE A 196 -22.69 -13.82 -29.65
N LEU A 197 -23.48 -12.83 -29.24
CA LEU A 197 -23.06 -11.82 -28.28
C LEU A 197 -22.81 -12.40 -26.89
N ASP A 198 -23.64 -13.37 -26.47
CA ASP A 198 -23.47 -14.05 -25.19
C ASP A 198 -22.22 -14.91 -25.17
N LEU A 199 -21.92 -15.57 -26.30
CA LEU A 199 -20.67 -16.32 -26.47
C LEU A 199 -19.42 -15.41 -26.35
N ILE A 200 -19.48 -14.21 -26.92
CA ILE A 200 -18.40 -13.23 -26.80
C ILE A 200 -18.24 -12.77 -25.34
N GLN A 201 -19.36 -12.50 -24.64
CA GLN A 201 -19.30 -12.06 -23.24
C GLN A 201 -18.74 -13.15 -22.34
N GLU A 202 -19.19 -14.40 -22.51
CA GLU A 202 -18.65 -15.52 -21.73
C GLU A 202 -17.16 -15.75 -22.03
N GLY A 203 -16.77 -15.64 -23.30
CA GLY A 203 -15.37 -15.70 -23.71
C GLY A 203 -14.52 -14.59 -23.09
N ASN A 204 -15.05 -13.37 -22.98
CA ASN A 204 -14.37 -12.26 -22.31
C ASN A 204 -14.23 -12.48 -20.80
N ILE A 205 -15.26 -13.02 -20.15
CA ILE A 205 -15.19 -13.39 -18.72
C ILE A 205 -14.12 -14.46 -18.51
N GLY A 206 -14.08 -15.48 -19.38
CA GLY A 206 -13.03 -16.51 -19.36
C GLY A 206 -11.64 -15.92 -19.57
N LEU A 207 -11.49 -14.99 -20.52
CA LEU A 207 -10.22 -14.29 -20.77
C LEU A 207 -9.77 -13.45 -19.57
N MET A 208 -10.67 -12.68 -18.95
CA MET A 208 -10.34 -11.91 -17.74
C MET A 208 -9.87 -12.81 -16.60
N LYS A 209 -10.56 -13.93 -16.36
CA LYS A 209 -10.13 -14.91 -15.34
C LYS A 209 -8.76 -15.53 -15.67
N ALA A 210 -8.48 -15.76 -16.95
CA ALA A 210 -7.17 -16.27 -17.39
C ALA A 210 -6.06 -15.24 -17.19
N VAL A 211 -6.31 -13.96 -17.49
CA VAL A 211 -5.38 -12.85 -17.29
C VAL A 211 -5.10 -12.62 -15.79
N ASP A 212 -6.10 -12.75 -14.93
CA ASP A 212 -5.91 -12.64 -13.48
C ASP A 212 -5.02 -13.74 -12.91
N LYS A 213 -5.09 -14.94 -13.46
CA LYS A 213 -4.26 -16.10 -13.09
C LYS A 213 -2.91 -16.13 -13.82
N PHE A 214 -2.67 -15.20 -14.74
CA PHE A 214 -1.48 -15.21 -15.58
C PHE A 214 -0.24 -14.84 -14.76
N GLU A 215 0.65 -15.80 -14.58
CA GLU A 215 1.97 -15.60 -14.01
C GLU A 215 2.99 -15.50 -15.16
N TYR A 216 3.44 -14.29 -15.49
CA TYR A 216 4.38 -14.06 -16.59
C TYR A 216 5.67 -14.91 -16.49
N ARG A 217 6.09 -15.26 -15.28
CA ARG A 217 7.27 -16.11 -15.04
C ARG A 217 7.07 -17.56 -15.50
N ARG A 218 5.83 -18.01 -15.58
CA ARG A 218 5.44 -19.34 -16.07
C ARG A 218 4.98 -19.32 -17.54
N ALA A 219 4.88 -18.14 -18.15
CA ALA A 219 4.37 -17.98 -19.51
C ALA A 219 5.16 -18.77 -20.57
N VAL A 220 6.45 -18.98 -20.36
CA VAL A 220 7.30 -19.80 -21.23
C VAL A 220 6.83 -21.27 -21.26
N SER A 221 6.24 -21.77 -20.18
CA SER A 221 5.70 -23.14 -20.12
C SER A 221 4.41 -23.32 -20.91
N TYR A 222 3.58 -22.26 -21.02
CA TYR A 222 2.30 -22.31 -21.76
C TYR A 222 2.48 -22.27 -23.29
N THR A 223 3.51 -21.65 -23.81
CA THR A 223 3.83 -21.68 -25.25
C THR A 223 4.22 -23.09 -25.70
N HIS A 224 4.87 -23.86 -24.84
CA HIS A 224 5.17 -25.27 -25.10
C HIS A 224 3.93 -26.18 -25.07
N LEU A 225 2.97 -25.95 -24.18
CA LEU A 225 1.71 -26.69 -24.13
C LEU A 225 0.85 -26.43 -25.39
N ARG A 226 0.80 -25.16 -25.85
CA ARG A 226 0.06 -24.82 -27.08
C ARG A 226 0.65 -25.44 -28.36
N ALA A 227 1.97 -25.63 -28.39
CA ALA A 227 2.63 -26.31 -29.50
C ALA A 227 2.35 -27.83 -29.54
N HIS A 228 1.95 -28.42 -28.38
CA HIS A 228 1.60 -29.85 -28.31
C HIS A 228 0.12 -30.14 -28.63
N GLU A 229 -0.79 -29.16 -28.48
CA GLU A 229 -2.22 -29.29 -28.79
C GLU A 229 -2.56 -29.04 -30.28
N THR A 230 -1.59 -28.57 -31.06
CA THR A 230 -1.75 -28.30 -32.54
C THR A 230 -1.10 -29.36 -33.44
N ARG A 231 -0.79 -30.57 -32.91
CA ARG A 231 -0.43 -31.74 -33.72
C ARG A 231 -1.51 -32.80 -33.73
#